data_37905443b51377153f599d936d14a2cd
#
_entry.id   37905443b51377153f599d936d14a2cd
#
_cell.length_a   1.000
_cell.length_b   1.000
_cell.length_c   1.000
_cell.angle_alpha   90.00
_cell.angle_beta   90.00
_cell.angle_gamma   90.00
#
_symmetry.space_group_name_H-M   'P 1'
#
loop_
_entity.id
_entity.type
_entity.pdbx_description
1 polymer ?
#
loop_
_entity_poly.entity_id
_entity_poly.type
_entity_poly.pdbx_seq_one_letter_code
_entity_poly.pdbx_strand_id
1 'polypeptide(L)'
;SFRIQPKIFPNDPDYRPGTVFVPMDGFGSFHDDFDKQKFDEWSTEFSRDNDLTVRKGGGAGFFCRTEDYKWIGGNDPLFAPASFDDMDLFIRMQNEGYTFKMISKSVLYHFSARGSHFRDEAKDNFNSKSTRQQKAESDNSRKFYDKWGQMPVSDEATFVTPINNPKVPNRIPLI
;
A
#
# COMPACT_ATOMS: atom_id res chain seq x y z
N SER A 1 -0.34 -1.12 9.50
CA SER A 1 0.62 -0.05 9.82
C SER A 1 0.11 1.28 9.34
N PHE A 2 0.39 2.34 10.07
CA PHE A 2 0.26 3.70 9.57
C PHE A 2 1.39 3.98 8.59
N ARG A 3 1.06 4.61 7.49
CA ARG A 3 2.02 4.94 6.45
C ARG A 3 2.39 6.41 6.55
N ILE A 4 3.64 6.66 6.90
CA ILE A 4 4.25 7.99 6.87
C ILE A 4 4.91 8.15 5.50
N GLN A 5 4.70 9.28 4.87
CA GLN A 5 5.28 9.56 3.55
C GLN A 5 5.63 11.03 3.42
N PRO A 6 6.63 11.39 2.60
CA PRO A 6 6.90 12.78 2.29
C PRO A 6 5.68 13.44 1.64
N LYS A 7 5.47 14.71 1.92
CA LYS A 7 4.46 15.50 1.21
C LYS A 7 4.77 15.49 -0.28
N ILE A 8 3.78 15.16 -1.10
CA ILE A 8 3.92 15.12 -2.56
C ILE A 8 3.63 16.50 -3.15
N PHE A 9 2.71 17.23 -2.54
CA PHE A 9 2.36 18.58 -2.94
C PHE A 9 2.54 19.55 -1.77
N PRO A 10 2.98 20.78 -2.02
CA PRO A 10 3.18 21.79 -0.96
C PRO A 10 1.91 22.06 -0.11
N ASN A 11 0.75 21.83 -0.69
CA ASN A 11 -0.56 22.04 -0.05
C ASN A 11 -1.22 20.72 0.37
N ASP A 12 -0.48 19.60 0.37
CA ASP A 12 -1.04 18.36 0.93
C ASP A 12 -1.47 18.62 2.36
N PRO A 13 -2.73 18.34 2.70
CA PRO A 13 -3.22 18.56 4.05
C PRO A 13 -2.40 17.71 5.00
N ASP A 14 -2.08 18.27 6.15
CA ASP A 14 -1.58 17.51 7.27
C ASP A 14 -2.58 16.42 7.63
N TYR A 15 -2.11 15.49 8.45
CA TYR A 15 -2.89 14.35 8.91
C TYR A 15 -4.40 14.63 9.01
N ARG A 16 -5.21 13.86 8.30
CA ARG A 16 -6.66 13.83 8.48
C ARG A 16 -7.02 12.67 9.40
N PRO A 17 -7.77 12.92 10.47
CA PRO A 17 -8.28 11.83 11.31
C PRO A 17 -9.00 10.79 10.43
N GLY A 18 -8.60 9.53 10.56
CA GLY A 18 -9.18 8.44 9.78
C GLY A 18 -8.37 8.00 8.57
N THR A 19 -7.41 8.79 8.10
CA THR A 19 -6.52 8.35 7.01
C THR A 19 -5.37 7.50 7.53
N VAL A 20 -4.92 6.58 6.69
CA VAL A 20 -3.74 5.73 6.92
C VAL A 20 -2.45 6.37 6.43
N PHE A 21 -2.58 7.49 5.75
CA PHE A 21 -1.47 8.26 5.21
C PHE A 21 -1.26 9.50 6.06
N VAL A 22 -0.05 9.67 6.54
CA VAL A 22 0.36 10.87 7.26
C VAL A 22 1.47 11.52 6.45
N PRO A 23 1.17 12.56 5.66
CA PRO A 23 2.22 13.31 4.99
C PRO A 23 3.06 14.04 6.03
N MET A 24 4.34 13.75 6.08
CA MET A 24 5.28 14.40 6.99
C MET A 24 6.58 14.71 6.26
N ASP A 25 7.01 15.96 6.36
CA ASP A 25 8.32 16.37 5.89
C ASP A 25 9.40 16.16 6.96
N GLY A 26 10.63 16.12 6.52
CA GLY A 26 11.80 16.15 7.40
C GLY A 26 12.49 14.82 7.64
N PHE A 27 12.04 13.72 7.00
CA PHE A 27 12.73 12.44 7.04
C PHE A 27 13.42 12.07 5.73
N GLY A 28 13.32 12.93 4.71
CA GLY A 28 13.81 12.65 3.38
C GLY A 28 12.71 12.23 2.40
N SER A 29 13.01 12.33 1.12
CA SER A 29 12.09 12.03 0.03
C SER A 29 12.49 10.79 -0.77
N PHE A 30 13.74 10.37 -0.65
CA PHE A 30 14.33 9.22 -1.32
C PHE A 30 15.16 8.42 -0.32
N HIS A 31 15.55 7.20 -0.69
CA HIS A 31 16.31 6.32 0.19
C HIS A 31 17.74 6.83 0.48
N ASP A 32 18.30 7.67 -0.39
CA ASP A 32 19.63 8.24 -0.26
C ASP A 32 19.67 9.53 0.59
N ASP A 33 18.54 10.19 0.79
CA ASP A 33 18.38 11.33 1.68
C ASP A 33 17.54 11.00 2.94
N PHE A 34 17.20 9.72 3.14
CA PHE A 34 16.37 9.29 4.26
C PHE A 34 17.11 9.32 5.58
N ASP A 35 16.67 10.16 6.50
CA ASP A 35 17.14 10.21 7.87
C ASP A 35 16.45 9.13 8.71
N LYS A 36 17.03 7.93 8.64
CA LYS A 36 16.53 6.78 9.38
C LYS A 36 16.56 7.00 10.88
N GLN A 37 17.60 7.63 11.41
CA GLN A 37 17.73 7.85 12.85
C GLN A 37 16.60 8.75 13.35
N LYS A 38 16.38 9.87 12.69
CA LYS A 38 15.31 10.80 13.02
C LYS A 38 13.93 10.16 12.92
N PHE A 39 13.71 9.32 11.90
CA PHE A 39 12.44 8.58 11.77
C PHE A 39 12.27 7.55 12.91
N ASP A 40 13.30 6.81 13.27
CA ASP A 40 13.25 5.81 14.35
C ASP A 40 12.96 6.49 15.71
N GLU A 41 13.60 7.60 16.00
CA GLU A 41 13.36 8.41 17.21
C GLU A 41 11.90 8.88 17.25
N TRP A 42 11.43 9.52 16.19
CA TRP A 42 10.06 9.99 16.08
C TRP A 42 9.05 8.84 16.18
N SER A 43 9.26 7.73 15.51
CA SER A 43 8.33 6.59 15.52
C SER A 43 8.24 5.93 16.90
N THR A 44 9.33 5.96 17.66
CA THR A 44 9.39 5.47 19.03
C THR A 44 8.55 6.37 19.95
N GLU A 45 8.73 7.68 19.85
CA GLU A 45 7.96 8.66 20.61
C GLU A 45 6.48 8.60 20.23
N PHE A 46 6.17 8.58 18.94
CA PHE A 46 4.80 8.44 18.45
C PHE A 46 4.13 7.19 19.00
N SER A 47 4.83 6.06 19.00
CA SER A 47 4.28 4.79 19.50
C SER A 47 4.08 4.78 21.03
N ARG A 48 4.91 5.52 21.77
CA ARG A 48 4.81 5.67 23.23
C ARG A 48 3.65 6.60 23.61
N ASP A 49 3.53 7.73 22.91
CA ASP A 49 2.68 8.85 23.33
C ASP A 49 1.24 8.72 22.79
N ASN A 50 0.99 7.77 21.89
CA ASN A 50 -0.35 7.53 21.36
C ASN A 50 -0.94 6.24 21.92
N ASP A 51 -2.24 6.27 22.16
CA ASP A 51 -2.99 5.08 22.55
C ASP A 51 -3.03 4.05 21.42
N LEU A 52 -3.03 2.79 21.83
CA LEU A 52 -3.23 1.69 20.89
C LEU A 52 -4.65 1.72 20.33
N THR A 53 -4.78 2.09 19.08
CA THR A 53 -6.03 1.94 18.35
C THR A 53 -5.89 0.85 17.28
N VAL A 54 -6.96 0.08 17.13
CA VAL A 54 -7.06 -0.97 16.11
C VAL A 54 -8.28 -0.66 15.24
N ARG A 55 -8.06 -0.54 13.94
CA ARG A 55 -9.12 -0.27 12.96
C ARG A 55 -9.13 -1.37 11.90
N LYS A 56 -10.28 -1.58 11.25
CA LYS A 56 -10.32 -2.32 9.99
C LYS A 56 -9.55 -1.52 8.95
N GLY A 57 -8.70 -2.18 8.19
CA GLY A 57 -7.95 -1.54 7.13
C GLY A 57 -6.64 -2.24 6.82
N GLY A 58 -6.05 -1.86 5.72
CA GLY A 58 -4.76 -2.39 5.26
C GLY A 58 -4.19 -1.55 4.13
N GLY A 59 -2.98 -1.85 3.77
CA GLY A 59 -2.29 -1.18 2.68
C GLY A 59 -0.90 -1.78 2.50
N ALA A 60 -0.09 -1.22 1.63
CA ALA A 60 1.30 -1.64 1.48
C ALA A 60 2.00 -1.61 2.85
N GLY A 61 2.83 -2.61 3.12
CA GLY A 61 3.41 -2.82 4.43
C GLY A 61 2.44 -3.52 5.39
N PHE A 62 1.94 -4.68 5.01
CA PHE A 62 1.16 -5.56 5.87
C PHE A 62 2.02 -6.72 6.40
N PHE A 63 1.56 -7.31 7.50
CA PHE A 63 2.15 -8.51 8.09
C PHE A 63 1.10 -9.63 8.12
N CYS A 64 1.52 -10.81 7.73
CA CYS A 64 0.74 -12.04 7.89
C CYS A 64 1.69 -13.21 8.18
N ARG A 65 1.14 -14.35 8.56
CA ARG A 65 1.95 -15.56 8.67
C ARG A 65 2.40 -16.01 7.27
N THR A 66 3.60 -16.51 7.18
CA THR A 66 4.18 -17.00 5.90
C THR A 66 3.33 -18.12 5.29
N GLU A 67 2.76 -18.98 6.13
CA GLU A 67 1.87 -20.06 5.71
C GLU A 67 0.60 -19.54 5.05
N ASP A 68 -0.02 -18.48 5.62
CA ASP A 68 -1.22 -17.86 5.06
C ASP A 68 -0.92 -17.21 3.70
N TYR A 69 0.22 -16.52 3.61
CA TYR A 69 0.65 -15.91 2.35
C TYR A 69 0.91 -16.95 1.25
N LYS A 70 1.58 -18.05 1.61
CA LYS A 70 1.81 -19.18 0.69
C LYS A 70 0.51 -19.85 0.31
N TRP A 71 -0.37 -20.07 1.29
CA TRP A 71 -1.64 -20.76 1.06
C TRP A 71 -2.55 -20.01 0.08
N ILE A 72 -2.58 -18.66 0.14
CA ILE A 72 -3.35 -17.83 -0.80
C ILE A 72 -2.66 -17.71 -2.18
N GLY A 73 -1.38 -18.12 -2.28
CA GLY A 73 -0.59 -18.05 -3.52
C GLY A 73 0.16 -16.73 -3.71
N GLY A 74 0.29 -15.91 -2.67
CA GLY A 74 1.02 -14.65 -2.73
C GLY A 74 0.41 -13.60 -3.66
N ASN A 75 1.24 -12.68 -4.14
CA ASN A 75 0.85 -11.69 -5.16
C ASN A 75 0.69 -12.38 -6.52
N ASP A 76 -0.34 -11.99 -7.27
CA ASP A 76 -0.57 -12.53 -8.60
C ASP A 76 0.43 -11.96 -9.61
N PRO A 77 1.24 -12.81 -10.28
CA PRO A 77 2.17 -12.38 -11.32
C PRO A 77 1.49 -11.63 -12.48
N LEU A 78 0.20 -11.81 -12.66
CA LEU A 78 -0.60 -11.07 -13.64
C LEU A 78 -0.38 -9.56 -13.55
N PHE A 79 -0.18 -9.05 -12.32
CA PHE A 79 -0.04 -7.61 -12.05
C PHE A 79 1.42 -7.12 -12.01
N ALA A 80 2.37 -7.94 -12.43
CA ALA A 80 3.74 -7.46 -12.56
C ALA A 80 3.84 -6.32 -13.61
N PRO A 81 4.68 -5.32 -13.42
CA PRO A 81 5.66 -5.19 -12.33
C PRO A 81 5.12 -4.49 -11.08
N ALA A 82 3.97 -3.82 -11.13
CA ALA A 82 3.38 -3.11 -10.00
C ALA A 82 1.96 -2.62 -10.29
N SER A 83 1.23 -2.24 -9.24
CA SER A 83 -0.13 -1.73 -9.20
C SER A 83 -1.21 -2.79 -9.31
N PHE A 84 -2.21 -2.68 -8.45
CA PHE A 84 -3.33 -3.61 -8.28
C PHE A 84 -3.00 -4.99 -7.69
N ASP A 85 -1.75 -5.35 -7.54
CA ASP A 85 -1.30 -6.61 -6.97
C ASP A 85 -1.65 -6.75 -5.47
N ASP A 86 -1.52 -5.67 -4.71
CA ASP A 86 -1.91 -5.61 -3.30
C ASP A 86 -3.45 -5.64 -3.14
N MET A 87 -4.18 -4.92 -3.97
CA MET A 87 -5.64 -4.93 -3.96
C MET A 87 -6.19 -6.32 -4.28
N ASP A 88 -5.64 -6.97 -5.31
CA ASP A 88 -5.98 -8.34 -5.67
C ASP A 88 -5.73 -9.32 -4.51
N LEU A 89 -4.55 -9.25 -3.92
CA LEU A 89 -4.20 -10.08 -2.78
C LEU A 89 -5.18 -9.90 -1.61
N PHE A 90 -5.49 -8.64 -1.27
CA PHE A 90 -6.38 -8.35 -0.15
C PHE A 90 -7.82 -8.80 -0.40
N ILE A 91 -8.31 -8.67 -1.64
CA ILE A 91 -9.63 -9.20 -2.02
C ILE A 91 -9.66 -10.72 -1.88
N ARG A 92 -8.65 -11.43 -2.41
CA ARG A 92 -8.56 -12.89 -2.29
C ARG A 92 -8.52 -13.34 -0.83
N MET A 93 -7.69 -12.69 -0.01
CA MET A 93 -7.62 -13.00 1.41
C MET A 93 -8.95 -12.73 2.12
N GLN A 94 -9.62 -11.61 1.84
CA GLN A 94 -10.93 -11.31 2.44
C GLN A 94 -11.99 -12.33 2.04
N ASN A 95 -12.01 -12.76 0.79
CA ASN A 95 -12.92 -13.79 0.31
C ASN A 95 -12.71 -15.16 1.00
N GLU A 96 -11.49 -15.40 1.49
CA GLU A 96 -11.15 -16.58 2.32
C GLU A 96 -11.33 -16.33 3.84
N GLY A 97 -11.98 -15.24 4.22
CA GLY A 97 -12.34 -14.94 5.60
C GLY A 97 -11.28 -14.21 6.42
N TYR A 98 -10.17 -13.78 5.82
CA TYR A 98 -9.17 -12.99 6.53
C TYR A 98 -9.69 -11.58 6.83
N THR A 99 -9.33 -11.09 8.01
CA THR A 99 -9.63 -9.73 8.45
C THR A 99 -8.37 -8.91 8.53
N PHE A 100 -8.35 -7.76 7.90
CA PHE A 100 -7.24 -6.83 7.97
C PHE A 100 -7.47 -5.80 9.08
N LYS A 101 -6.43 -5.60 9.88
CA LYS A 101 -6.44 -4.64 10.98
C LYS A 101 -5.24 -3.71 10.88
N MET A 102 -5.49 -2.44 11.06
CA MET A 102 -4.48 -1.42 11.23
C MET A 102 -4.22 -1.15 12.70
N ILE A 103 -2.96 -1.06 13.06
CA ILE A 103 -2.51 -0.82 14.43
C ILE A 103 -1.80 0.53 14.45
N SER A 104 -2.28 1.49 15.26
CA SER A 104 -1.74 2.84 15.31
C SER A 104 -0.27 2.90 15.74
N LYS A 105 0.16 1.97 16.59
CA LYS A 105 1.56 1.89 17.07
C LYS A 105 2.52 1.23 16.08
N SER A 106 2.03 0.75 14.93
CA SER A 106 2.86 0.20 13.87
C SER A 106 2.95 1.20 12.73
N VAL A 107 4.07 1.85 12.59
CA VAL A 107 4.33 2.84 11.56
C VAL A 107 5.42 2.37 10.60
N LEU A 108 5.33 2.81 9.36
CA LEU A 108 6.37 2.60 8.36
C LEU A 108 6.54 3.85 7.51
N TYR A 109 7.76 4.09 7.02
CA TYR A 109 8.02 5.14 6.07
C TYR A 109 7.89 4.62 4.65
N HIS A 110 7.10 5.30 3.82
CA HIS A 110 6.82 4.89 2.47
C HIS A 110 7.20 5.99 1.48
N PHE A 111 8.19 5.71 0.66
CA PHE A 111 8.70 6.67 -0.34
C PHE A 111 7.77 6.93 -1.52
N SER A 112 6.54 6.52 -1.50
CA SER A 112 5.50 6.73 -2.52
C SER A 112 5.99 6.86 -3.96
N ALA A 113 5.75 5.85 -4.78
CA ALA A 113 6.13 5.81 -6.20
C ALA A 113 7.63 6.00 -6.52
N ARG A 114 8.51 5.91 -5.52
CA ARG A 114 9.97 6.04 -5.67
C ARG A 114 10.70 4.71 -5.61
N GLY A 115 9.99 3.62 -5.88
CA GLY A 115 10.58 2.29 -5.97
C GLY A 115 11.62 2.19 -7.09
N SER A 116 12.49 1.18 -7.00
CA SER A 116 13.63 0.99 -7.90
C SER A 116 13.30 1.02 -9.39
N HIS A 117 12.10 0.62 -9.77
CA HIS A 117 11.67 0.58 -11.18
C HIS A 117 11.31 1.96 -11.76
N PHE A 118 11.11 2.97 -10.92
CA PHE A 118 10.64 4.30 -11.33
C PHE A 118 11.54 5.42 -10.83
N ARG A 119 12.67 5.06 -10.18
CA ARG A 119 13.52 5.98 -9.43
C ARG A 119 14.08 7.13 -10.26
N ASP A 120 14.63 6.82 -11.42
CA ASP A 120 15.36 7.82 -12.22
C ASP A 120 14.40 8.87 -12.79
N GLU A 121 13.25 8.42 -13.24
CA GLU A 121 12.20 9.31 -13.76
C GLU A 121 11.50 10.12 -12.63
N ALA A 122 11.44 9.59 -11.41
CA ALA A 122 10.85 10.28 -10.28
C ALA A 122 11.75 11.37 -9.69
N LYS A 123 13.06 11.29 -9.89
CA LYS A 123 14.01 12.33 -9.45
C LYS A 123 13.86 13.62 -10.25
N ASP A 124 13.60 13.51 -11.54
CA ASP A 124 13.51 14.67 -12.44
C ASP A 124 12.15 15.37 -12.36
N ASN A 125 11.13 14.67 -11.91
CA ASN A 125 9.78 15.23 -11.80
C ASN A 125 9.01 14.67 -10.61
N PHE A 126 9.25 15.24 -9.45
CA PHE A 126 8.72 14.81 -8.15
C PHE A 126 7.18 14.64 -8.12
N ASN A 127 6.46 15.36 -8.95
CA ASN A 127 5.00 15.44 -8.97
C ASN A 127 4.35 14.65 -10.10
N SER A 128 5.12 14.00 -10.97
CA SER A 128 4.57 13.21 -12.06
C SER A 128 4.98 11.75 -11.97
N LYS A 129 4.02 10.89 -12.22
CA LYS A 129 4.31 9.48 -12.45
C LYS A 129 5.06 9.34 -13.76
N SER A 130 6.09 8.52 -13.79
CA SER A 130 6.79 8.21 -15.02
C SER A 130 5.85 7.59 -16.07
N THR A 131 6.18 7.76 -17.34
CA THR A 131 5.43 7.15 -18.46
C THR A 131 5.31 5.62 -18.27
N ARG A 132 6.37 4.99 -17.78
CA ARG A 132 6.40 3.56 -17.49
C ARG A 132 5.44 3.18 -16.37
N GLN A 133 5.36 3.98 -15.31
CA GLN A 133 4.43 3.76 -14.22
C GLN A 133 2.98 3.96 -14.66
N GLN A 134 2.70 5.02 -15.41
CA GLN A 134 1.36 5.28 -15.97
C GLN A 134 0.91 4.13 -16.87
N LYS A 135 1.81 3.62 -17.71
CA LYS A 135 1.52 2.47 -18.56
C LYS A 135 1.22 1.22 -17.73
N ALA A 136 2.03 0.91 -16.73
CA ALA A 136 1.81 -0.25 -15.85
C ALA A 136 0.48 -0.15 -15.11
N GLU A 137 0.13 1.02 -14.58
CA GLU A 137 -1.15 1.26 -13.92
C GLU A 137 -2.33 1.09 -14.89
N SER A 138 -2.24 1.63 -16.09
CA SER A 138 -3.28 1.50 -17.12
C SER A 138 -3.47 0.05 -17.55
N ASP A 139 -2.38 -0.66 -17.82
CA ASP A 139 -2.44 -2.06 -18.25
C ASP A 139 -2.99 -2.95 -17.12
N ASN A 140 -2.55 -2.74 -15.88
CA ASN A 140 -2.98 -3.54 -14.74
C ASN A 140 -4.39 -3.19 -14.27
N SER A 141 -4.83 -1.95 -14.45
CA SER A 141 -6.23 -1.55 -14.25
C SER A 141 -7.17 -2.36 -15.14
N ARG A 142 -6.85 -2.52 -16.42
CA ARG A 142 -7.63 -3.34 -17.36
C ARG A 142 -7.61 -4.80 -16.96
N LYS A 143 -6.42 -5.38 -16.65
CA LYS A 143 -6.30 -6.77 -16.18
C LYS A 143 -7.10 -7.02 -14.90
N PHE A 144 -7.13 -6.04 -13.99
CA PHE A 144 -7.92 -6.12 -12.76
C PHE A 144 -9.42 -6.18 -13.08
N TYR A 145 -9.90 -5.30 -13.96
CA TYR A 145 -11.28 -5.31 -14.41
C TYR A 145 -11.63 -6.63 -15.11
N ASP A 146 -10.79 -7.11 -15.99
CA ASP A 146 -10.99 -8.39 -16.71
C ASP A 146 -11.06 -9.58 -15.74
N LYS A 147 -10.24 -9.57 -14.68
CA LYS A 147 -10.23 -10.60 -13.66
C LYS A 147 -11.46 -10.52 -12.75
N TRP A 148 -11.76 -9.35 -12.21
CA TRP A 148 -12.76 -9.20 -11.16
C TRP A 148 -14.14 -8.77 -11.65
N GLY A 149 -14.25 -8.28 -12.89
CA GLY A 149 -15.49 -7.77 -13.48
C GLY A 149 -15.88 -6.36 -13.04
N GLN A 150 -15.10 -5.77 -12.14
CA GLN A 150 -15.29 -4.41 -11.65
C GLN A 150 -13.98 -3.83 -11.13
N MET A 151 -13.91 -2.51 -11.01
CA MET A 151 -12.77 -1.84 -10.39
C MET A 151 -12.83 -1.95 -8.86
N PRO A 152 -11.68 -1.90 -8.17
CA PRO A 152 -11.66 -1.92 -6.72
C PRO A 152 -12.33 -0.67 -6.16
N VAL A 153 -13.14 -0.85 -5.14
CA VAL A 153 -13.72 0.23 -4.36
C VAL A 153 -13.10 0.20 -2.98
N SER A 154 -12.61 1.33 -2.53
CA SER A 154 -12.11 1.48 -1.17
C SER A 154 -13.23 2.03 -0.28
N ASP A 155 -13.33 1.49 0.92
CA ASP A 155 -14.15 2.10 1.96
C ASP A 155 -13.49 3.38 2.54
N GLU A 156 -14.19 4.06 3.45
CA GLU A 156 -13.70 5.30 4.07
C GLU A 156 -12.37 5.12 4.81
N ALA A 157 -12.04 3.90 5.20
CA ALA A 157 -10.78 3.53 5.83
C ALA A 157 -9.66 3.26 4.83
N THR A 158 -9.87 3.56 3.56
CA THR A 158 -8.94 3.32 2.43
C THR A 158 -8.60 1.85 2.21
N PHE A 159 -9.46 0.96 2.65
CA PHE A 159 -9.27 -0.46 2.47
C PHE A 159 -10.20 -0.97 1.36
N VAL A 160 -9.63 -1.79 0.47
CA VAL A 160 -10.40 -2.35 -0.65
C VAL A 160 -11.54 -3.25 -0.14
N THR A 161 -12.74 -3.04 -0.68
CA THR A 161 -13.90 -3.88 -0.35
C THR A 161 -13.81 -5.24 -1.03
N PRO A 162 -14.33 -6.31 -0.41
CA PRO A 162 -14.38 -7.63 -1.05
C PRO A 162 -15.14 -7.58 -2.38
N ILE A 163 -14.61 -8.28 -3.37
CA ILE A 163 -15.27 -8.52 -4.65
C ILE A 163 -15.50 -10.01 -4.78
N ASN A 164 -16.75 -10.43 -4.81
CA ASN A 164 -17.05 -11.83 -5.02
C ASN A 164 -17.29 -12.10 -6.51
N ASN A 165 -16.34 -12.77 -7.15
CA ASN A 165 -16.46 -13.28 -8.51
C ASN A 165 -16.22 -14.81 -8.48
N PRO A 166 -17.27 -15.63 -8.61
CA PRO A 166 -17.15 -17.08 -8.51
C PRO A 166 -16.28 -17.72 -9.61
N LYS A 167 -15.98 -16.99 -10.67
CA LYS A 167 -15.08 -17.44 -11.75
C LYS A 167 -13.59 -17.22 -11.42
N VAL A 168 -13.29 -16.43 -10.40
CA VAL A 168 -11.93 -16.11 -9.99
C VAL A 168 -11.55 -16.95 -8.79
N PRO A 169 -10.52 -17.80 -8.88
CA PRO A 169 -10.06 -18.54 -7.71
C PRO A 169 -9.43 -17.58 -6.72
N ASN A 170 -9.79 -17.72 -5.44
CA ASN A 170 -9.15 -16.94 -4.38
C ASN A 170 -7.69 -17.37 -4.16
N ARG A 171 -7.35 -18.59 -4.52
CA ARG A 171 -5.99 -19.13 -4.39
C ARG A 171 -5.32 -19.24 -5.74
N ILE A 172 -4.09 -18.76 -5.80
CA ILE A 172 -3.26 -18.86 -6.99
C ILE A 172 -2.24 -19.97 -6.75
N PRO A 173 -2.07 -20.92 -7.67
CA PRO A 173 -1.00 -21.91 -7.54
C PRO A 173 0.36 -21.22 -7.41
N LEU A 174 1.14 -21.60 -6.40
CA LEU A 174 2.55 -21.21 -6.34
C LEU A 174 3.29 -21.94 -7.46
N ILE A 175 3.94 -21.19 -8.32
CA ILE A 175 4.78 -21.71 -9.39
C ILE A 175 6.20 -21.93 -8.86
#